data_6389e4c8de8a1cff7b0531a0772fbad6
#
_entry.id   6389e4c8de8a1cff7b0531a0772fbad6
#
_cell.length_a   1.000
_cell.length_b   1.000
_cell.length_c   1.000
_cell.angle_alpha   90.00
_cell.angle_beta   90.00
_cell.angle_gamma   90.00
#
_symmetry.space_group_name_H-M   'P 1'
#
loop_
_entity.id
_entity.type
_entity.pdbx_description
1 polymer ?
#
loop_
_entity_poly.entity_id
_entity_poly.type
_entity_poly.pdbx_seq_one_letter_code
_entity_poly.pdbx_strand_id
1 'polypeptide(L)'
;MSKHETFAEYPPRGLAAAEAALLTMWPTLNRYHHDLVLVGGLAVHYLTRRDSGDWPSAVTMDVDFGISLAAEGGQYGTVQSDLAGLGFKPDKEQPNRLVRQVDEIALFVDFLTEAPPATSGSRIVDDVVASVVPGINRALASRRTVKVAGRDVYGAEQNCDLAVADIGPLLVLKLNAFGGPIGRRHPKDAYDVLLAVTSFVDGARAALESFRGEGARGNAGFETAVEALRRDFSDINADAPLRAAEFLRGTLDDALRVRQELVTAAKFLLGE
;
A
#
# COMPACT_ATOMS: atom_id res chain seq x y z
N MET A 1 -3.73 11.80 -12.02
CA MET A 1 -3.14 10.82 -12.97
C MET A 1 -3.68 9.44 -12.66
N SER A 2 -4.14 8.69 -13.66
CA SER A 2 -4.46 7.27 -13.48
C SER A 2 -3.16 6.51 -13.17
N LYS A 3 -3.24 5.47 -12.33
CA LYS A 3 -2.12 4.54 -12.16
C LYS A 3 -1.80 3.90 -13.51
N HIS A 4 -0.54 3.55 -13.72
CA HIS A 4 -0.11 2.83 -14.91
C HIS A 4 -0.74 1.44 -14.97
N GLU A 5 -1.20 1.03 -16.14
CA GLU A 5 -1.91 -0.25 -16.33
C GLU A 5 -0.97 -1.45 -16.41
N THR A 6 0.28 -1.23 -16.83
CA THR A 6 1.30 -2.28 -16.93
C THR A 6 2.55 -1.95 -16.13
N PHE A 7 3.31 -2.99 -15.77
CA PHE A 7 4.59 -2.86 -15.08
C PHE A 7 5.61 -2.03 -15.89
N ALA A 8 5.66 -2.25 -17.19
CA ALA A 8 6.61 -1.60 -18.10
C ALA A 8 6.39 -0.08 -18.25
N GLU A 9 5.17 0.40 -17.93
CA GLU A 9 4.85 1.84 -17.96
C GLU A 9 5.36 2.59 -16.73
N TYR A 10 5.70 1.88 -15.63
CA TYR A 10 6.28 2.54 -14.47
C TYR A 10 7.67 3.06 -14.78
N PRO A 11 7.96 4.34 -14.48
CA PRO A 11 9.30 4.89 -14.70
C PRO A 11 10.36 4.05 -13.97
N PRO A 12 11.48 3.71 -14.61
CA PRO A 12 12.55 2.92 -13.96
C PRO A 12 13.06 3.52 -12.64
N ARG A 13 12.95 4.85 -12.48
CA ARG A 13 13.31 5.57 -11.25
C ARG A 13 12.13 5.85 -10.33
N GLY A 14 10.92 5.41 -10.67
CA GLY A 14 9.69 5.73 -9.91
C GLY A 14 9.74 5.24 -8.47
N LEU A 15 10.12 3.99 -8.27
CA LEU A 15 10.28 3.41 -6.93
C LEU A 15 11.34 4.15 -6.10
N ALA A 16 12.53 4.38 -6.68
CA ALA A 16 13.60 5.11 -5.99
C ALA A 16 13.20 6.55 -5.64
N ALA A 17 12.42 7.20 -6.48
CA ALA A 17 11.89 8.53 -6.20
C ALA A 17 10.86 8.51 -5.07
N ALA A 18 9.98 7.50 -5.02
CA ALA A 18 9.03 7.31 -3.90
C ALA A 18 9.77 7.01 -2.58
N GLU A 19 10.82 6.18 -2.60
CA GLU A 19 11.68 5.92 -1.44
C GLU A 19 12.38 7.21 -0.98
N ALA A 20 12.95 8.00 -1.89
CA ALA A 20 13.59 9.27 -1.55
C ALA A 20 12.59 10.27 -0.95
N ALA A 21 11.36 10.32 -1.47
CA ALA A 21 10.28 11.13 -0.89
C ALA A 21 9.94 10.69 0.54
N LEU A 22 9.77 9.38 0.75
CA LEU A 22 9.53 8.81 2.07
C LEU A 22 10.65 9.14 3.05
N LEU A 23 11.92 8.96 2.66
CA LEU A 23 13.08 9.29 3.48
C LEU A 23 13.20 10.79 3.79
N THR A 24 12.66 11.65 2.93
CA THR A 24 12.56 13.10 3.18
C THR A 24 11.48 13.42 4.20
N MET A 25 10.30 12.79 4.06
CA MET A 25 9.13 13.11 4.89
C MET A 25 9.22 12.49 6.28
N TRP A 26 9.68 11.25 6.39
CA TRP A 26 9.63 10.49 7.64
C TRP A 26 10.32 11.20 8.81
N PRO A 27 11.55 11.74 8.70
CA PRO A 27 12.17 12.51 9.77
C PRO A 27 11.40 13.78 10.14
N THR A 28 10.81 14.45 9.16
CA THR A 28 10.00 15.66 9.37
C THR A 28 8.71 15.36 10.14
N LEU A 29 8.13 14.18 9.89
CA LEU A 29 6.91 13.71 10.54
C LEU A 29 7.16 12.99 11.88
N ASN A 30 8.33 13.14 12.51
CA ASN A 30 8.75 12.37 13.68
C ASN A 30 7.77 12.43 14.85
N ARG A 31 7.11 13.56 15.09
CA ARG A 31 6.12 13.76 16.15
C ARG A 31 4.82 12.99 15.92
N TYR A 32 4.57 12.54 14.68
CA TYR A 32 3.36 11.78 14.30
C TYR A 32 3.63 10.28 14.16
N HIS A 33 4.86 9.78 14.39
CA HIS A 33 5.19 8.37 14.14
C HIS A 33 4.33 7.37 14.90
N HIS A 34 3.74 7.77 16.04
CA HIS A 34 2.80 6.94 16.78
C HIS A 34 1.46 6.77 16.07
N ASP A 35 1.06 7.77 15.30
CA ASP A 35 -0.22 7.89 14.62
C ASP A 35 -0.12 7.58 13.12
N LEU A 36 1.07 7.25 12.62
CA LEU A 36 1.33 6.95 11.22
C LEU A 36 1.80 5.51 11.03
N VAL A 37 1.36 4.93 9.92
CA VAL A 37 1.85 3.64 9.41
C VAL A 37 1.97 3.68 7.90
N LEU A 38 3.08 3.20 7.35
CA LEU A 38 3.24 3.04 5.92
C LEU A 38 2.39 1.86 5.43
N VAL A 39 1.59 2.10 4.40
CA VAL A 39 0.75 1.11 3.71
C VAL A 39 1.03 1.16 2.20
N GLY A 40 0.16 0.62 1.36
CA GLY A 40 0.24 0.76 -0.08
C GLY A 40 1.39 0.00 -0.74
N GLY A 41 1.87 0.54 -1.87
CA GLY A 41 2.88 -0.11 -2.70
C GLY A 41 4.26 -0.19 -2.07
N LEU A 42 4.70 0.85 -1.35
CA LEU A 42 5.98 0.84 -0.62
C LEU A 42 5.97 -0.16 0.53
N ALA A 43 4.84 -0.36 1.23
CA ALA A 43 4.74 -1.39 2.25
C ALA A 43 4.91 -2.80 1.63
N VAL A 44 4.28 -3.08 0.48
CA VAL A 44 4.53 -4.34 -0.25
C VAL A 44 6.01 -4.48 -0.58
N HIS A 45 6.64 -3.42 -1.12
CA HIS A 45 8.06 -3.44 -1.47
C HIS A 45 8.97 -3.80 -0.28
N TYR A 46 8.73 -3.21 0.90
CA TYR A 46 9.56 -3.49 2.08
C TYR A 46 9.28 -4.83 2.74
N LEU A 47 8.08 -5.38 2.56
CA LEU A 47 7.70 -6.68 3.13
C LEU A 47 8.00 -7.86 2.22
N THR A 48 8.42 -7.64 0.98
CA THR A 48 8.68 -8.72 0.01
C THR A 48 10.17 -8.83 -0.31
N ARG A 49 10.60 -10.05 -0.61
CA ARG A 49 12.00 -10.32 -0.98
C ARG A 49 12.29 -9.72 -2.35
N ARG A 50 13.34 -8.93 -2.41
CA ARG A 50 13.79 -8.27 -3.66
C ARG A 50 14.39 -9.26 -4.66
N ASP A 51 14.95 -10.38 -4.18
CA ASP A 51 15.71 -11.37 -4.97
C ASP A 51 14.98 -12.71 -5.10
N SER A 52 13.65 -12.73 -5.03
CA SER A 52 12.90 -13.99 -5.12
C SER A 52 13.04 -14.70 -6.49
N GLY A 53 13.60 -14.01 -7.49
CA GLY A 53 13.92 -14.56 -8.82
C GLY A 53 12.70 -14.89 -9.69
N ASP A 54 11.54 -15.11 -9.06
CA ASP A 54 10.31 -15.54 -9.72
C ASP A 54 9.47 -14.39 -10.26
N TRP A 55 9.44 -13.25 -9.54
CA TRP A 55 8.58 -12.13 -9.84
C TRP A 55 9.33 -10.79 -9.84
N PRO A 56 9.01 -9.85 -10.74
CA PRO A 56 9.50 -8.47 -10.65
C PRO A 56 9.15 -7.87 -9.29
N SER A 57 10.05 -7.06 -8.71
CA SER A 57 9.81 -6.37 -7.45
C SER A 57 8.58 -5.47 -7.51
N ALA A 58 7.97 -5.18 -6.35
CA ALA A 58 6.88 -4.21 -6.28
C ALA A 58 7.32 -2.84 -6.84
N VAL A 59 6.42 -2.18 -7.55
CA VAL A 59 6.61 -0.83 -8.12
C VAL A 59 5.59 0.13 -7.55
N THR A 60 6.00 1.38 -7.35
CA THR A 60 5.09 2.47 -6.95
C THR A 60 5.75 3.82 -7.20
N MET A 61 4.94 4.87 -7.29
CA MET A 61 5.34 6.27 -7.27
C MET A 61 4.64 7.03 -6.12
N ASP A 62 3.80 6.32 -5.36
CA ASP A 62 2.99 6.88 -4.28
C ASP A 62 3.58 6.47 -2.93
N VAL A 63 3.46 7.35 -1.93
CA VAL A 63 3.66 7.08 -0.52
C VAL A 63 2.29 7.11 0.15
N ASP A 64 1.83 5.98 0.66
CA ASP A 64 0.52 5.85 1.30
C ASP A 64 0.71 5.71 2.82
N PHE A 65 0.12 6.62 3.61
CA PHE A 65 0.12 6.56 5.08
C PHE A 65 -1.28 6.30 5.63
N GLY A 66 -1.39 5.29 6.50
CA GLY A 66 -2.51 5.21 7.44
C GLY A 66 -2.29 6.22 8.57
N ILE A 67 -3.31 7.01 8.91
CA ILE A 67 -3.28 8.00 9.98
C ILE A 67 -4.40 7.76 10.99
N SER A 68 -4.07 7.83 12.29
CA SER A 68 -5.03 7.67 13.38
C SER A 68 -5.88 8.92 13.57
N LEU A 69 -7.18 8.72 13.88
CA LEU A 69 -8.07 9.79 14.34
C LEU A 69 -7.81 10.21 15.80
N ALA A 70 -7.01 9.46 16.55
CA ALA A 70 -6.70 9.78 17.94
C ALA A 70 -5.90 11.08 18.09
N ALA A 71 -5.34 11.61 17.01
CA ALA A 71 -4.67 12.92 16.97
C ALA A 71 -5.61 14.12 17.12
N GLU A 72 -6.91 13.93 17.32
CA GLU A 72 -7.91 15.01 17.52
C GLU A 72 -7.65 15.90 18.78
N GLY A 73 -6.56 15.68 19.50
CA GLY A 73 -6.21 16.41 20.73
C GLY A 73 -5.48 17.74 20.57
N GLY A 74 -5.22 18.22 19.37
CA GLY A 74 -4.78 19.62 19.12
C GLY A 74 -3.37 20.00 19.60
N GLN A 75 -2.46 19.06 19.81
CA GLN A 75 -1.07 19.36 20.24
C GLN A 75 -0.04 19.30 19.11
N TYR A 76 -0.44 18.87 17.92
CA TYR A 76 0.44 18.79 16.77
C TYR A 76 0.29 20.04 15.91
N GLY A 77 1.38 20.66 15.50
CA GLY A 77 1.34 21.54 14.33
C GLY A 77 0.86 20.70 13.13
N THR A 78 0.44 21.33 12.08
CA THR A 78 -0.30 20.64 11.04
C THR A 78 0.60 19.74 10.19
N VAL A 79 0.23 18.49 9.96
CA VAL A 79 0.93 17.56 9.05
C VAL A 79 1.09 18.18 7.66
N GLN A 80 0.03 18.84 7.18
CA GLN A 80 0.06 19.54 5.91
C GLN A 80 1.09 20.67 5.88
N SER A 81 1.23 21.44 6.95
CA SER A 81 2.21 22.53 7.05
C SER A 81 3.65 21.99 6.99
N ASP A 82 3.92 20.89 7.71
CA ASP A 82 5.25 20.25 7.69
C ASP A 82 5.58 19.72 6.28
N LEU A 83 4.63 19.10 5.61
CA LEU A 83 4.81 18.61 4.24
C LEU A 83 4.87 19.75 3.22
N ALA A 84 4.15 20.86 3.45
CA ALA A 84 4.27 22.07 2.62
C ALA A 84 5.67 22.66 2.70
N GLY A 85 6.31 22.63 3.87
CA GLY A 85 7.72 23.01 4.06
C GLY A 85 8.69 22.17 3.24
N LEU A 86 8.32 20.94 2.91
CA LEU A 86 9.06 20.05 2.01
C LEU A 86 8.65 20.21 0.53
N GLY A 87 7.77 21.15 0.21
CA GLY A 87 7.31 21.41 -1.16
C GLY A 87 6.15 20.57 -1.65
N PHE A 88 5.51 19.75 -0.80
CA PHE A 88 4.27 19.08 -1.14
C PHE A 88 3.09 20.05 -1.11
N LYS A 89 2.18 19.93 -2.07
CA LYS A 89 0.98 20.77 -2.20
C LYS A 89 -0.24 19.90 -2.44
N PRO A 90 -1.43 20.31 -1.99
CA PRO A 90 -2.67 19.61 -2.35
C PRO A 90 -2.82 19.47 -3.87
N ASP A 91 -3.19 18.28 -4.30
CA ASP A 91 -3.56 18.04 -5.70
C ASP A 91 -4.90 18.73 -5.99
N LYS A 92 -5.00 19.35 -7.17
CA LYS A 92 -6.20 20.11 -7.54
C LYS A 92 -7.41 19.23 -7.85
N GLU A 93 -7.15 18.01 -8.33
CA GLU A 93 -8.18 17.06 -8.75
C GLU A 93 -8.53 16.06 -7.64
N GLN A 94 -7.57 15.78 -6.75
CA GLN A 94 -7.69 14.80 -5.67
C GLN A 94 -7.30 15.43 -4.32
N PRO A 95 -8.24 16.05 -3.58
CA PRO A 95 -7.93 16.77 -2.34
C PRO A 95 -7.27 15.93 -1.23
N ASN A 96 -7.47 14.60 -1.27
CA ASN A 96 -6.85 13.63 -0.35
C ASN A 96 -5.41 13.26 -0.73
N ARG A 97 -4.86 13.93 -1.73
CA ARG A 97 -3.52 13.68 -2.27
C ARG A 97 -2.68 14.94 -2.18
N LEU A 98 -1.45 14.78 -1.72
CA LEU A 98 -0.43 15.81 -1.86
C LEU A 98 0.52 15.43 -2.98
N VAL A 99 1.01 16.43 -3.72
CA VAL A 99 1.90 16.23 -4.85
C VAL A 99 3.13 17.12 -4.72
N ARG A 100 4.29 16.57 -5.05
CA ARG A 100 5.54 17.30 -5.25
C ARG A 100 6.19 16.86 -6.55
N GLN A 101 6.66 17.82 -7.34
CA GLN A 101 7.48 17.54 -8.52
C GLN A 101 8.95 17.50 -8.11
N VAL A 102 9.63 16.41 -8.44
CA VAL A 102 11.09 16.27 -8.30
C VAL A 102 11.63 15.86 -9.66
N ASP A 103 12.41 16.75 -10.27
CA ASP A 103 12.82 16.65 -11.67
C ASP A 103 11.60 16.44 -12.58
N GLU A 104 11.58 15.35 -13.34
CA GLU A 104 10.46 15.00 -14.25
C GLU A 104 9.43 14.05 -13.60
N ILE A 105 9.62 13.67 -12.32
CA ILE A 105 8.78 12.69 -11.62
C ILE A 105 7.84 13.41 -10.66
N ALA A 106 6.53 13.18 -10.81
CA ALA A 106 5.55 13.58 -9.83
C ALA A 106 5.49 12.54 -8.70
N LEU A 107 5.73 12.97 -7.48
CA LEU A 107 5.64 12.19 -6.26
C LEU A 107 4.31 12.48 -5.57
N PHE A 108 3.64 11.44 -5.14
CA PHE A 108 2.33 11.54 -4.51
C PHE A 108 2.36 11.01 -3.07
N VAL A 109 1.60 11.68 -2.21
CA VAL A 109 1.38 11.24 -0.82
C VAL A 109 -0.12 11.19 -0.57
N ASP A 110 -0.60 10.02 -0.19
CA ASP A 110 -2.00 9.78 0.15
C ASP A 110 -2.13 9.46 1.64
N PHE A 111 -3.15 10.03 2.28
CA PHE A 111 -3.49 9.69 3.66
C PHE A 111 -4.78 8.88 3.71
N LEU A 112 -4.76 7.83 4.51
CA LEU A 112 -5.86 6.89 4.70
C LEU A 112 -6.22 6.82 6.18
N THR A 113 -7.50 6.80 6.49
CA THR A 113 -8.00 6.70 7.87
C THR A 113 -9.17 5.74 7.95
N GLU A 114 -9.60 5.40 9.16
CA GLU A 114 -10.81 4.63 9.39
C GLU A 114 -11.72 5.40 10.35
N ALA A 115 -12.98 5.57 9.97
CA ALA A 115 -13.95 6.31 10.78
C ALA A 115 -15.28 5.56 10.85
N PRO A 116 -15.67 5.04 12.02
CA PRO A 116 -17.01 4.50 12.21
C PRO A 116 -18.07 5.62 12.13
N PRO A 117 -19.28 5.37 11.59
CA PRO A 117 -19.68 4.17 10.85
C PRO A 117 -19.40 4.24 9.35
N ALA A 118 -18.62 5.22 8.87
CA ALA A 118 -18.37 5.40 7.45
C ALA A 118 -17.44 4.31 6.90
N THR A 119 -17.82 3.76 5.73
CA THR A 119 -17.04 2.76 5.01
C THR A 119 -16.31 3.35 3.80
N SER A 120 -16.60 4.60 3.45
CA SER A 120 -16.01 5.33 2.33
C SER A 120 -16.12 6.84 2.52
N GLY A 121 -15.46 7.59 1.66
CA GLY A 121 -15.45 9.05 1.67
C GLY A 121 -14.10 9.61 2.08
N SER A 122 -14.08 10.86 2.53
CA SER A 122 -12.89 11.55 3.03
C SER A 122 -13.18 12.24 4.35
N ARG A 123 -12.15 12.35 5.18
CA ARG A 123 -12.17 13.09 6.43
C ARG A 123 -10.97 14.01 6.53
N ILE A 124 -11.12 15.08 7.27
CA ILE A 124 -10.00 15.94 7.68
C ILE A 124 -9.45 15.36 8.99
N VAL A 125 -8.18 15.01 8.99
CA VAL A 125 -7.42 14.55 10.15
C VAL A 125 -6.23 15.47 10.28
N ASP A 126 -6.18 16.25 11.33
CA ASP A 126 -5.10 17.21 11.60
C ASP A 126 -4.71 18.07 10.38
N ASP A 127 -5.68 18.61 9.66
CA ASP A 127 -5.55 19.40 8.42
C ASP A 127 -5.25 18.66 7.11
N VAL A 128 -4.94 17.36 7.14
CA VAL A 128 -4.89 16.58 5.89
C VAL A 128 -6.24 15.97 5.57
N VAL A 129 -6.57 15.90 4.29
CA VAL A 129 -7.75 15.17 3.82
C VAL A 129 -7.37 13.72 3.65
N ALA A 130 -7.94 12.83 4.47
CA ALA A 130 -7.67 11.40 4.43
C ALA A 130 -8.87 10.64 3.83
N SER A 131 -8.58 9.67 2.96
CA SER A 131 -9.60 8.74 2.45
C SER A 131 -10.00 7.75 3.53
N VAL A 132 -11.31 7.50 3.68
CA VAL A 132 -11.82 6.51 4.64
C VAL A 132 -11.71 5.11 4.02
N VAL A 133 -10.93 4.24 4.70
CA VAL A 133 -10.66 2.87 4.26
C VAL A 133 -10.80 1.92 5.45
N PRO A 134 -11.72 0.94 5.41
CA PRO A 134 -11.84 -0.07 6.45
C PRO A 134 -10.57 -0.91 6.59
N GLY A 135 -10.12 -1.14 7.83
CA GLY A 135 -8.92 -1.92 8.14
C GLY A 135 -7.67 -1.09 8.45
N ILE A 136 -7.71 0.23 8.28
CA ILE A 136 -6.56 1.11 8.61
C ILE A 136 -6.23 1.06 10.12
N ASN A 137 -7.22 1.02 11.00
CA ASN A 137 -6.98 0.91 12.44
C ASN A 137 -6.22 -0.38 12.80
N ARG A 138 -6.46 -1.46 12.06
CA ARG A 138 -5.69 -2.70 12.22
C ARG A 138 -4.26 -2.57 11.69
N ALA A 139 -4.06 -1.87 10.59
CA ALA A 139 -2.71 -1.57 10.09
C ALA A 139 -1.91 -0.71 11.07
N LEU A 140 -2.53 0.27 11.71
CA LEU A 140 -1.92 1.08 12.78
C LEU A 140 -1.59 0.25 14.03
N ALA A 141 -2.46 -0.69 14.42
CA ALA A 141 -2.28 -1.54 15.60
C ALA A 141 -1.31 -2.70 15.37
N SER A 142 -1.20 -3.22 14.13
CA SER A 142 -0.33 -4.34 13.77
C SER A 142 0.68 -3.88 12.73
N ARG A 143 1.81 -3.39 13.22
CA ARG A 143 2.90 -2.83 12.40
C ARG A 143 4.24 -3.37 12.84
N ARG A 144 5.18 -3.42 11.92
CA ARG A 144 6.58 -3.78 12.17
C ARG A 144 7.50 -2.61 11.87
N THR A 145 8.64 -2.59 12.53
CA THR A 145 9.69 -1.63 12.22
C THR A 145 10.58 -2.20 11.10
N VAL A 146 10.74 -1.42 10.03
CA VAL A 146 11.65 -1.73 8.93
C VAL A 146 12.74 -0.67 8.88
N LYS A 147 14.01 -1.11 8.89
CA LYS A 147 15.15 -0.20 8.74
C LYS A 147 15.37 0.07 7.27
N VAL A 148 15.32 1.34 6.89
CA VAL A 148 15.53 1.79 5.52
C VAL A 148 16.67 2.81 5.49
N ALA A 149 17.65 2.55 4.65
CA ALA A 149 18.77 3.45 4.38
C ALA A 149 18.77 3.85 2.92
N GLY A 150 19.00 5.11 2.62
CA GLY A 150 19.03 5.62 1.26
C GLY A 150 19.26 7.12 1.23
N ARG A 151 19.06 7.72 0.06
CA ARG A 151 19.17 9.18 -0.12
C ARG A 151 17.80 9.81 -0.22
N ASP A 152 17.65 10.93 0.47
CA ASP A 152 16.46 11.77 0.34
C ASP A 152 16.44 12.54 -0.99
N VAL A 153 15.37 13.32 -1.24
CA VAL A 153 15.23 14.10 -2.48
C VAL A 153 16.26 15.21 -2.64
N TYR A 154 17.02 15.52 -1.60
CA TYR A 154 18.11 16.50 -1.62
C TYR A 154 19.49 15.83 -1.77
N GLY A 155 19.53 14.49 -1.86
CA GLY A 155 20.73 13.69 -1.97
C GLY A 155 21.44 13.41 -0.65
N ALA A 156 20.88 13.82 0.50
CA ALA A 156 21.42 13.53 1.83
C ALA A 156 21.15 12.07 2.21
N GLU A 157 22.14 11.42 2.83
CA GLU A 157 21.97 10.06 3.34
C GLU A 157 21.06 10.05 4.57
N GLN A 158 20.08 9.16 4.55
CA GLN A 158 19.10 8.97 5.60
C GLN A 158 19.12 7.53 6.10
N ASN A 159 18.82 7.36 7.39
CA ASN A 159 18.65 6.08 8.06
C ASN A 159 17.40 6.18 8.93
N CYS A 160 16.36 5.47 8.58
CA CYS A 160 15.05 5.61 9.21
C CYS A 160 14.52 4.26 9.68
N ASP A 161 13.94 4.24 10.88
CA ASP A 161 13.11 3.15 11.37
C ASP A 161 11.65 3.45 10.99
N LEU A 162 11.15 2.78 9.95
CA LEU A 162 9.80 2.99 9.44
C LEU A 162 8.79 2.09 10.12
N ALA A 163 7.66 2.64 10.55
CA ALA A 163 6.49 1.85 10.93
C ALA A 163 5.74 1.42 9.66
N VAL A 164 5.80 0.13 9.32
CA VAL A 164 5.15 -0.48 8.14
C VAL A 164 4.03 -1.40 8.62
N ALA A 165 2.85 -1.33 8.02
CA ALA A 165 1.76 -2.25 8.30
C ALA A 165 2.23 -3.70 8.16
N ASP A 166 1.85 -4.57 9.09
CA ASP A 166 2.17 -5.99 8.97
C ASP A 166 1.39 -6.63 7.80
N ILE A 167 1.84 -7.79 7.38
CA ILE A 167 1.34 -8.44 6.16
C ILE A 167 -0.15 -8.77 6.19
N GLY A 168 -0.70 -9.13 7.36
CA GLY A 168 -2.13 -9.45 7.50
C GLY A 168 -3.04 -8.27 7.17
N PRO A 169 -2.96 -7.15 7.91
CA PRO A 169 -3.74 -5.96 7.57
C PRO A 169 -3.39 -5.40 6.18
N LEU A 170 -2.15 -5.49 5.72
CA LEU A 170 -1.78 -5.05 4.37
C LEU A 170 -2.51 -5.85 3.27
N LEU A 171 -2.60 -7.18 3.42
CA LEU A 171 -3.37 -8.04 2.51
C LEU A 171 -4.87 -7.67 2.52
N VAL A 172 -5.46 -7.43 3.70
CA VAL A 172 -6.85 -6.96 3.79
C VAL A 172 -7.05 -5.66 3.01
N LEU A 173 -6.15 -4.68 3.17
CA LEU A 173 -6.22 -3.41 2.45
C LEU A 173 -6.07 -3.59 0.94
N LYS A 174 -5.14 -4.43 0.47
CA LYS A 174 -4.92 -4.69 -0.97
C LYS A 174 -6.09 -5.42 -1.63
N LEU A 175 -6.66 -6.41 -0.95
CA LEU A 175 -7.85 -7.12 -1.43
C LEU A 175 -9.06 -6.20 -1.54
N ASN A 176 -9.26 -5.31 -0.56
CA ASN A 176 -10.32 -4.30 -0.62
C ASN A 176 -10.06 -3.22 -1.68
N ALA A 177 -8.81 -2.80 -1.88
CA ALA A 177 -8.45 -1.88 -2.95
C ALA A 177 -8.74 -2.46 -4.34
N PHE A 178 -8.60 -3.78 -4.50
CA PHE A 178 -8.97 -4.47 -5.74
C PHE A 178 -10.49 -4.69 -5.83
N GLY A 179 -11.05 -5.49 -4.93
CA GLY A 179 -12.39 -6.06 -5.05
C GLY A 179 -13.41 -5.64 -4.00
N GLY A 180 -13.08 -4.70 -3.10
CA GLY A 180 -14.04 -4.17 -2.12
C GLY A 180 -15.17 -3.33 -2.76
N PRO A 181 -16.11 -2.82 -1.96
CA PRO A 181 -17.27 -2.05 -2.46
C PRO A 181 -16.89 -0.82 -3.31
N ILE A 182 -15.74 -0.22 -3.01
CA ILE A 182 -15.16 0.90 -3.76
C ILE A 182 -13.86 0.49 -4.47
N GLY A 183 -13.66 -0.81 -4.62
CA GLY A 183 -12.46 -1.38 -5.26
C GLY A 183 -12.37 -0.95 -6.72
N ARG A 184 -11.17 -0.56 -7.11
CA ARG A 184 -10.90 -0.01 -8.46
C ARG A 184 -10.51 -1.08 -9.48
N ARG A 185 -10.35 -2.34 -9.06
CA ARG A 185 -9.93 -3.49 -9.89
C ARG A 185 -8.65 -3.21 -10.69
N HIS A 186 -7.73 -2.44 -10.09
CA HIS A 186 -6.52 -2.05 -10.78
C HIS A 186 -5.55 -3.24 -10.91
N PRO A 187 -4.94 -3.49 -12.09
CA PRO A 187 -4.05 -4.63 -12.34
C PRO A 187 -2.91 -4.76 -11.34
N LYS A 188 -2.30 -3.65 -10.94
CA LYS A 188 -1.25 -3.61 -9.93
C LYS A 188 -1.70 -4.13 -8.57
N ASP A 189 -2.94 -3.85 -8.12
CA ASP A 189 -3.40 -4.28 -6.80
C ASP A 189 -3.54 -5.81 -6.74
N ALA A 190 -3.94 -6.47 -7.84
CA ALA A 190 -3.91 -7.93 -7.95
C ALA A 190 -2.48 -8.49 -7.92
N TYR A 191 -1.55 -7.83 -8.59
CA TYR A 191 -0.13 -8.20 -8.56
C TYR A 191 0.50 -8.00 -7.18
N ASP A 192 0.17 -6.91 -6.48
CA ASP A 192 0.63 -6.66 -5.11
C ASP A 192 0.18 -7.77 -4.14
N VAL A 193 -1.03 -8.36 -4.34
CA VAL A 193 -1.50 -9.53 -3.57
C VAL A 193 -0.65 -10.75 -3.87
N LEU A 194 -0.32 -11.02 -5.14
CA LEU A 194 0.56 -12.13 -5.51
C LEU A 194 1.91 -12.01 -4.79
N LEU A 195 2.56 -10.85 -4.87
CA LEU A 195 3.84 -10.60 -4.21
C LEU A 195 3.75 -10.74 -2.68
N ALA A 196 2.71 -10.15 -2.08
CA ALA A 196 2.51 -10.17 -0.63
C ALA A 196 2.36 -11.60 -0.07
N VAL A 197 1.86 -12.55 -0.86
CA VAL A 197 1.74 -13.95 -0.44
C VAL A 197 2.99 -14.74 -0.79
N THR A 198 3.45 -14.67 -2.05
CA THR A 198 4.50 -15.58 -2.55
C THR A 198 5.91 -15.14 -2.18
N SER A 199 6.14 -13.83 -2.03
CA SER A 199 7.45 -13.22 -1.80
C SER A 199 7.61 -12.60 -0.41
N PHE A 200 6.65 -12.79 0.52
CA PHE A 200 6.76 -12.25 1.87
C PHE A 200 8.05 -12.71 2.56
N VAL A 201 8.75 -11.78 3.23
CA VAL A 201 10.07 -12.03 3.83
C VAL A 201 10.06 -13.17 4.85
N ASP A 202 8.95 -13.34 5.60
CA ASP A 202 8.79 -14.42 6.59
C ASP A 202 8.11 -15.68 5.98
N GLY A 203 7.83 -15.66 4.69
CA GLY A 203 7.27 -16.78 3.91
C GLY A 203 5.74 -16.79 3.85
N ALA A 204 5.21 -17.51 2.87
CA ALA A 204 3.77 -17.57 2.56
C ALA A 204 2.92 -18.06 3.75
N ARG A 205 3.43 -19.00 4.54
CA ARG A 205 2.70 -19.51 5.72
C ARG A 205 2.48 -18.42 6.78
N ALA A 206 3.48 -17.60 7.04
CA ALA A 206 3.34 -16.47 7.98
C ALA A 206 2.36 -15.42 7.44
N ALA A 207 2.34 -15.17 6.12
CA ALA A 207 1.35 -14.30 5.48
C ALA A 207 -0.08 -14.84 5.68
N LEU A 208 -0.30 -16.14 5.46
CA LEU A 208 -1.59 -16.82 5.71
C LEU A 208 -2.06 -16.69 7.15
N GLU A 209 -1.19 -17.04 8.11
CA GLU A 209 -1.52 -17.02 9.54
C GLU A 209 -1.85 -15.59 9.99
N SER A 210 -1.09 -14.59 9.52
CA SER A 210 -1.34 -13.18 9.79
C SER A 210 -2.66 -12.70 9.20
N PHE A 211 -2.93 -13.01 7.91
CA PHE A 211 -4.18 -12.65 7.24
C PHE A 211 -5.41 -13.24 7.94
N ARG A 212 -5.41 -14.54 8.21
CA ARG A 212 -6.53 -15.19 8.89
C ARG A 212 -6.75 -14.67 10.30
N GLY A 213 -5.68 -14.32 10.99
CA GLY A 213 -5.75 -13.71 12.31
C GLY A 213 -6.51 -12.38 12.33
N GLU A 214 -6.62 -11.68 11.20
CA GLU A 214 -7.30 -10.38 11.12
C GLU A 214 -8.82 -10.51 11.37
N GLY A 215 -9.47 -11.61 10.98
CA GLY A 215 -10.87 -11.87 11.29
C GLY A 215 -11.12 -11.92 12.80
N ALA A 216 -10.31 -12.68 13.54
CA ALA A 216 -10.43 -12.78 15.00
C ALA A 216 -10.07 -11.47 15.72
N ARG A 217 -9.28 -10.61 15.11
CA ARG A 217 -8.88 -9.31 15.65
C ARG A 217 -9.87 -8.18 15.31
N GLY A 218 -10.98 -8.48 14.65
CA GLY A 218 -12.04 -7.52 14.34
C GLY A 218 -11.63 -6.48 13.30
N ASN A 219 -10.82 -6.85 12.29
CA ASN A 219 -10.49 -5.98 11.17
C ASN A 219 -11.75 -5.66 10.36
N ALA A 220 -12.15 -4.39 10.32
CA ALA A 220 -13.40 -3.95 9.67
C ALA A 220 -13.45 -4.24 8.16
N GLY A 221 -12.29 -4.42 7.51
CA GLY A 221 -12.18 -4.77 6.10
C GLY A 221 -12.10 -6.27 5.81
N PHE A 222 -12.05 -7.15 6.84
CA PHE A 222 -11.70 -8.55 6.65
C PHE A 222 -12.75 -9.32 5.83
N GLU A 223 -14.02 -9.21 6.19
CA GLU A 223 -15.08 -9.96 5.51
C GLU A 223 -15.19 -9.58 4.02
N THR A 224 -15.10 -8.29 3.71
CA THR A 224 -15.08 -7.82 2.32
C THR A 224 -13.83 -8.26 1.55
N ALA A 225 -12.69 -8.39 2.23
CA ALA A 225 -11.47 -8.95 1.64
C ALA A 225 -11.62 -10.44 1.31
N VAL A 226 -12.24 -11.22 2.21
CA VAL A 226 -12.54 -12.65 1.97
C VAL A 226 -13.56 -12.82 0.83
N GLU A 227 -14.59 -11.98 0.77
CA GLU A 227 -15.54 -11.98 -0.34
C GLU A 227 -14.85 -11.67 -1.67
N ALA A 228 -13.96 -10.67 -1.70
CA ALA A 228 -13.17 -10.33 -2.88
C ALA A 228 -12.28 -11.51 -3.32
N LEU A 229 -11.60 -12.19 -2.37
CA LEU A 229 -10.82 -13.39 -2.68
C LEU A 229 -11.66 -14.46 -3.36
N ARG A 230 -12.81 -14.79 -2.81
CA ARG A 230 -13.71 -15.82 -3.36
C ARG A 230 -14.26 -15.46 -4.74
N ARG A 231 -14.66 -14.22 -4.92
CA ARG A 231 -15.30 -13.76 -6.15
C ARG A 231 -14.30 -13.49 -7.28
N ASP A 232 -13.20 -12.80 -6.96
CA ASP A 232 -12.33 -12.21 -7.96
C ASP A 232 -11.01 -12.96 -8.18
N PHE A 233 -10.59 -13.85 -7.24
CA PHE A 233 -9.25 -14.46 -7.26
C PHE A 233 -9.26 -16.00 -7.35
N SER A 234 -10.39 -16.67 -7.14
CA SER A 234 -10.43 -18.13 -6.95
C SER A 234 -10.42 -18.96 -8.24
N ASP A 235 -10.60 -18.35 -9.38
CA ASP A 235 -10.61 -19.01 -10.70
C ASP A 235 -9.61 -18.36 -11.65
N ILE A 236 -8.97 -19.17 -12.51
CA ILE A 236 -7.93 -18.74 -13.45
C ILE A 236 -8.44 -17.71 -14.48
N ASN A 237 -9.75 -17.66 -14.73
CA ASN A 237 -10.41 -16.71 -15.61
C ASN A 237 -11.13 -15.59 -14.83
N ALA A 238 -10.99 -15.56 -13.50
CA ALA A 238 -11.51 -14.47 -12.70
C ALA A 238 -10.75 -13.15 -12.98
N ASP A 239 -11.33 -12.04 -12.56
CA ASP A 239 -10.83 -10.71 -12.92
C ASP A 239 -9.39 -10.46 -12.42
N ALA A 240 -9.07 -10.84 -11.17
CA ALA A 240 -7.76 -10.57 -10.59
C ALA A 240 -6.60 -11.33 -11.28
N PRO A 241 -6.69 -12.65 -11.55
CA PRO A 241 -5.66 -13.36 -12.30
C PRO A 241 -5.46 -12.82 -13.72
N LEU A 242 -6.55 -12.45 -14.42
CA LEU A 242 -6.45 -11.83 -15.74
C LEU A 242 -5.72 -10.48 -15.69
N ARG A 243 -6.07 -9.63 -14.72
CA ARG A 243 -5.45 -8.32 -14.56
C ARG A 243 -4.01 -8.38 -14.06
N ALA A 244 -3.66 -9.32 -13.18
CA ALA A 244 -2.28 -9.51 -12.76
C ALA A 244 -1.38 -9.94 -13.93
N ALA A 245 -1.88 -10.82 -14.80
CA ALA A 245 -1.17 -11.21 -16.01
C ALA A 245 -1.04 -10.02 -17.00
N GLU A 246 -2.09 -9.22 -17.15
CA GLU A 246 -2.05 -8.00 -17.96
C GLU A 246 -1.04 -6.98 -17.43
N PHE A 247 -0.94 -6.83 -16.09
CA PHE A 247 0.05 -5.95 -15.47
C PHE A 247 1.48 -6.32 -15.84
N LEU A 248 1.79 -7.60 -15.95
CA LEU A 248 3.14 -8.09 -16.29
C LEU A 248 3.38 -8.25 -17.80
N ARG A 249 2.39 -7.91 -18.63
CA ARG A 249 2.54 -8.00 -20.10
C ARG A 249 3.73 -7.20 -20.59
N GLY A 250 4.56 -7.82 -21.41
CA GLY A 250 5.81 -7.23 -21.91
C GLY A 250 6.98 -7.22 -20.92
N THR A 251 6.75 -7.68 -19.69
CA THR A 251 7.80 -7.87 -18.68
C THR A 251 8.05 -9.34 -18.40
N LEU A 252 6.99 -10.15 -18.39
CA LEU A 252 7.03 -11.59 -18.22
C LEU A 252 6.13 -12.25 -19.26
N ASP A 253 6.68 -13.20 -20.03
CA ASP A 253 5.96 -13.85 -21.14
C ASP A 253 5.15 -15.09 -20.72
N ASP A 254 4.93 -15.30 -19.42
CA ASP A 254 4.18 -16.44 -18.90
C ASP A 254 2.90 -16.00 -18.16
N ALA A 255 1.95 -15.47 -18.92
CA ALA A 255 0.66 -15.04 -18.40
C ALA A 255 -0.12 -16.18 -17.70
N LEU A 256 0.03 -17.44 -18.17
CA LEU A 256 -0.64 -18.58 -17.57
C LEU A 256 -0.09 -18.87 -16.18
N ARG A 257 1.22 -18.84 -16.01
CA ARG A 257 1.88 -19.01 -14.71
C ARG A 257 1.43 -17.94 -13.72
N VAL A 258 1.42 -16.66 -14.13
CA VAL A 258 0.94 -15.56 -13.26
C VAL A 258 -0.45 -15.85 -12.73
N ARG A 259 -1.36 -16.27 -13.62
CA ARG A 259 -2.76 -16.57 -13.27
C ARG A 259 -2.87 -17.77 -12.33
N GLN A 260 -2.15 -18.85 -12.60
CA GLN A 260 -2.14 -20.05 -11.76
C GLN A 260 -1.59 -19.78 -10.36
N GLU A 261 -0.49 -19.07 -10.27
CA GLU A 261 0.13 -18.72 -8.99
C GLU A 261 -0.77 -17.79 -8.14
N LEU A 262 -1.44 -16.82 -8.76
CA LEU A 262 -2.36 -15.95 -8.03
C LEU A 262 -3.58 -16.73 -7.51
N VAL A 263 -4.14 -17.64 -8.31
CA VAL A 263 -5.22 -18.54 -7.85
C VAL A 263 -4.75 -19.43 -6.72
N THR A 264 -3.55 -19.99 -6.81
CA THR A 264 -2.95 -20.82 -5.76
C THR A 264 -2.77 -20.01 -4.48
N ALA A 265 -2.24 -18.78 -4.57
CA ALA A 265 -2.10 -17.87 -3.45
C ALA A 265 -3.47 -17.53 -2.80
N ALA A 266 -4.50 -17.28 -3.60
CA ALA A 266 -5.84 -16.98 -3.10
C ALA A 266 -6.46 -18.18 -2.37
N LYS A 267 -6.40 -19.37 -2.95
CA LYS A 267 -6.88 -20.62 -2.31
C LYS A 267 -6.13 -20.89 -1.02
N PHE A 268 -4.82 -20.68 -1.01
CA PHE A 268 -4.00 -20.82 0.19
C PHE A 268 -4.46 -19.87 1.30
N LEU A 269 -4.75 -18.60 0.99
CA LEU A 269 -5.31 -17.65 1.96
C LEU A 269 -6.70 -18.08 2.46
N LEU A 270 -7.54 -18.68 1.61
CA LEU A 270 -8.85 -19.23 1.98
C LEU A 270 -8.75 -20.53 2.78
N GLY A 271 -7.62 -21.25 2.66
CA GLY A 271 -7.38 -22.53 3.30
C GLY A 271 -7.95 -23.72 2.55
N GLU A 272 -8.00 -23.57 1.27
CA GLU A 272 -8.46 -24.58 0.30
C GLU A 272 -7.26 -25.31 -0.33
#